data_ba562b9c698183b3face3e1467a0de1d
#
_entry.id   ba562b9c698183b3face3e1467a0de1d
#
_cell.length_a   1.000
_cell.length_b   1.000
_cell.length_c   1.000
_cell.angle_alpha   90.00
_cell.angle_beta   90.00
_cell.angle_gamma   90.00
#
_symmetry.space_group_name_H-M   'P 1'
#
loop_
_entity.id
_entity.type
_entity.pdbx_description
1 polymer ?
#
loop_
_entity_poly.entity_id
_entity_poly.type
_entity_poly.pdbx_seq_one_letter_code
_entity_poly.pdbx_strand_id
1 'polypeptide(L)'
;MKPKLINGNRIYDNRGSVRFNNELNFKNIKRFYTVHNYTKNFVRAWHGHMKEEKYISCIKGTFQISIVKIDNIKKPNKKNPINTFYLNESNNNFVYVPKGYANGLMSLEDNSELLIFSTSSIQESLNDDIRYKQDYWNPWKIIHR
;
A
#
# COMPACT_ATOMS: atom_id res chain seq x y z
N MET A 1 1.66 -4.48 -15.81
CA MET A 1 1.83 -5.28 -14.58
C MET A 1 0.62 -5.06 -13.68
N LYS A 2 0.32 -6.00 -12.83
CA LYS A 2 -0.85 -5.96 -11.95
C LYS A 2 -0.44 -5.80 -10.50
N PRO A 3 -1.30 -5.20 -9.64
CA PRO A 3 -1.09 -5.28 -8.19
C PRO A 3 -0.99 -6.73 -7.74
N LYS A 4 -0.09 -7.00 -6.81
CA LYS A 4 0.10 -8.37 -6.31
C LYS A 4 0.65 -8.37 -4.89
N LEU A 5 0.43 -9.49 -4.20
CA LEU A 5 1.02 -9.76 -2.90
C LEU A 5 2.36 -10.49 -3.08
N ILE A 6 3.39 -10.00 -2.41
CA ILE A 6 4.71 -10.63 -2.35
C ILE A 6 4.85 -11.19 -0.94
N ASN A 7 4.82 -12.52 -0.82
CA ASN A 7 4.75 -13.19 0.47
C ASN A 7 6.09 -13.21 1.19
N GLY A 8 6.08 -12.76 2.44
CA GLY A 8 7.13 -12.97 3.41
C GLY A 8 6.83 -14.17 4.30
N ASN A 9 7.61 -14.32 5.35
CA ASN A 9 7.41 -15.39 6.32
C ASN A 9 7.99 -15.01 7.69
N ARG A 10 7.72 -15.83 8.68
CA ARG A 10 8.23 -15.68 10.04
C ARG A 10 8.68 -17.04 10.60
N ILE A 11 9.86 -17.07 11.19
CA ILE A 11 10.40 -18.25 11.84
C ILE A 11 10.53 -17.95 13.34
N TYR A 12 10.09 -18.88 14.17
CA TYR A 12 10.10 -18.78 15.62
C TYR A 12 11.13 -19.74 16.21
N ASP A 13 11.76 -19.34 17.31
CA ASP A 13 12.55 -20.22 18.17
C ASP A 13 12.39 -19.76 19.62
N ASN A 14 13.20 -20.31 20.54
CA ASN A 14 13.13 -19.98 21.97
C ASN A 14 13.57 -18.55 22.32
N ARG A 15 14.15 -17.82 21.38
CA ARG A 15 14.58 -16.42 21.57
C ARG A 15 13.55 -15.42 21.08
N GLY A 16 12.63 -15.83 20.19
CA GLY A 16 11.65 -14.96 19.57
C GLY A 16 11.39 -15.34 18.12
N SER A 17 11.35 -14.35 17.22
CA SER A 17 11.06 -14.62 15.82
C SER A 17 11.85 -13.71 14.88
N VAL A 18 12.03 -14.17 13.65
CA VAL A 18 12.55 -13.37 12.55
C VAL A 18 11.50 -13.31 11.47
N ARG A 19 11.08 -12.11 11.11
CA ARG A 19 10.20 -11.84 9.97
C ARG A 19 11.05 -11.42 8.79
N PHE A 20 10.79 -11.98 7.64
CA PHE A 20 11.60 -11.67 6.45
C PHE A 20 10.78 -11.73 5.18
N ASN A 21 11.32 -11.12 4.12
CA ASN A 21 10.80 -11.24 2.76
C ASN A 21 12.00 -11.36 1.82
N ASN A 22 12.24 -12.56 1.30
CA ASN A 22 13.35 -12.86 0.41
C ASN A 22 12.99 -12.73 -1.08
N GLU A 23 11.71 -12.45 -1.36
CA GLU A 23 11.21 -12.33 -2.73
C GLU A 23 11.25 -10.90 -3.25
N LEU A 24 11.37 -9.92 -2.35
CA LEU A 24 11.39 -8.50 -2.71
C LEU A 24 12.69 -8.15 -3.43
N ASN A 25 12.57 -7.49 -4.59
CA ASN A 25 13.71 -7.04 -5.37
C ASN A 25 13.96 -5.55 -5.12
N PHE A 26 15.12 -5.22 -4.55
CA PHE A 26 15.48 -3.84 -4.20
C PHE A 26 16.16 -3.06 -5.33
N LYS A 27 16.37 -3.66 -6.48
CA LYS A 27 17.19 -3.11 -7.56
C LYS A 27 16.80 -1.66 -7.96
N ASN A 28 15.51 -1.38 -8.03
CA ASN A 28 15.01 -0.09 -8.48
C ASN A 28 14.50 0.81 -7.34
N ILE A 29 14.68 0.40 -6.11
CA ILE A 29 14.20 1.17 -4.95
C ILE A 29 15.17 2.31 -4.65
N LYS A 30 14.62 3.54 -4.61
CA LYS A 30 15.40 4.76 -4.40
C LYS A 30 15.21 5.38 -3.03
N ARG A 31 14.07 5.12 -2.35
CA ARG A 31 13.78 5.67 -1.03
C ARG A 31 12.76 4.81 -0.29
N PHE A 32 12.66 5.05 0.99
CA PHE A 32 11.59 4.47 1.80
C PHE A 32 11.02 5.52 2.76
N TYR A 33 9.83 5.27 3.25
CA TYR A 33 9.19 6.06 4.29
C TYR A 33 8.17 5.21 5.05
N THR A 34 7.75 5.70 6.20
CA THR A 34 6.72 5.05 7.00
C THR A 34 5.48 5.93 7.08
N VAL A 35 4.32 5.29 7.23
CA VAL A 35 3.04 5.96 7.42
C VAL A 35 2.42 5.43 8.70
N HIS A 36 2.11 6.31 9.62
CA HIS A 36 1.49 5.97 10.89
C HIS A 36 0.08 6.55 10.95
N ASN A 37 -0.90 5.71 11.23
CA ASN A 37 -2.27 6.14 11.52
C ASN A 37 -2.54 5.96 13.02
N TYR A 38 -2.92 7.03 13.71
CA TYR A 38 -3.21 6.97 15.14
C TYR A 38 -4.46 6.16 15.45
N THR A 39 -5.48 6.23 14.59
CA THR A 39 -6.77 5.60 14.85
C THR A 39 -7.15 4.59 13.78
N LYS A 40 -7.90 3.57 14.18
CA LYS A 40 -8.50 2.62 13.23
C LYS A 40 -9.50 3.33 12.32
N ASN A 41 -9.72 2.76 11.15
CA ASN A 41 -10.66 3.25 10.14
C ASN A 41 -10.32 4.63 9.58
N PHE A 42 -9.07 5.05 9.71
CA PHE A 42 -8.59 6.29 9.10
C PHE A 42 -8.09 6.01 7.68
N VAL A 43 -8.64 6.74 6.73
CA VAL A 43 -8.37 6.55 5.30
C VAL A 43 -7.42 7.62 4.77
N ARG A 44 -6.39 7.17 4.04
CA ARG A 44 -5.53 8.03 3.23
C ARG A 44 -5.71 7.60 1.77
N ALA A 45 -6.49 8.33 1.00
CA ALA A 45 -6.81 8.00 -0.38
C ALA A 45 -7.18 9.26 -1.16
N TRP A 46 -7.00 9.29 -2.44
CA TRP A 46 -6.33 8.36 -3.35
C TRP A 46 -5.09 9.05 -3.89
N HIS A 47 -3.98 8.34 -3.93
CA HIS A 47 -2.72 8.86 -4.46
C HIS A 47 -2.32 8.00 -5.65
N GLY A 48 -2.08 8.64 -6.79
CA GLY A 48 -1.70 7.96 -8.01
C GLY A 48 -0.40 8.47 -8.60
N HIS A 49 0.26 7.60 -9.32
CA HIS A 49 1.51 7.90 -10.00
C HIS A 49 1.58 7.16 -11.33
N MET A 50 2.06 7.84 -12.37
CA MET A 50 2.21 7.23 -13.69
C MET A 50 3.60 6.62 -13.89
N LYS A 51 4.57 6.98 -13.06
CA LYS A 51 5.96 6.52 -13.17
C LYS A 51 6.44 5.78 -11.92
N GLU A 52 5.97 6.17 -10.75
CA GLU A 52 6.39 5.59 -9.47
C GLU A 52 5.71 4.25 -9.22
N GLU A 53 6.49 3.28 -8.74
CA GLU A 53 6.01 2.02 -8.21
C GLU A 53 6.28 1.97 -6.72
N LYS A 54 5.42 1.29 -5.96
CA LYS A 54 5.54 1.18 -4.50
C LYS A 54 5.46 -0.27 -4.05
N TYR A 55 6.14 -0.54 -2.95
CA TYR A 55 6.06 -1.81 -2.23
C TYR A 55 5.69 -1.48 -0.80
N ILE A 56 4.52 -1.94 -0.35
CA ILE A 56 3.90 -1.55 0.92
C ILE A 56 3.83 -2.77 1.84
N SER A 57 4.35 -2.63 3.05
CA SER A 57 4.27 -3.66 4.10
C SER A 57 3.75 -3.06 5.40
N CYS A 58 3.05 -3.88 6.19
CA CYS A 58 2.58 -3.47 7.52
C CYS A 58 3.57 -3.91 8.57
N ILE A 59 4.16 -2.95 9.30
CA ILE A 59 5.13 -3.26 10.36
C ILE A 59 4.49 -3.27 11.75
N LYS A 60 3.31 -2.67 11.89
CA LYS A 60 2.54 -2.68 13.13
C LYS A 60 1.05 -2.58 12.82
N GLY A 61 0.25 -3.40 13.50
CA GLY A 61 -1.21 -3.39 13.33
C GLY A 61 -1.67 -4.04 12.04
N THR A 62 -2.71 -3.47 11.44
CA THR A 62 -3.37 -4.03 10.27
C THR A 62 -3.86 -2.91 9.34
N PHE A 63 -3.69 -3.11 8.05
CA PHE A 63 -4.15 -2.18 7.02
C PHE A 63 -4.90 -2.89 5.91
N GLN A 64 -5.90 -2.19 5.38
CA GLN A 64 -6.48 -2.48 4.09
C GLN A 64 -5.79 -1.59 3.05
N ILE A 65 -5.29 -2.22 1.98
CA ILE A 65 -4.68 -1.52 0.85
C ILE A 65 -5.57 -1.75 -0.36
N SER A 66 -6.05 -0.68 -0.96
CA SER A 66 -6.91 -0.76 -2.16
C SER A 66 -6.24 -0.04 -3.32
N ILE A 67 -6.26 -0.67 -4.49
CA ILE A 67 -5.49 -0.24 -5.66
C ILE A 67 -6.38 -0.28 -6.88
N VAL A 68 -6.41 0.82 -7.65
CA VAL A 68 -7.27 0.99 -8.82
C VAL A 68 -6.45 1.51 -9.99
N LYS A 69 -6.65 0.94 -11.17
CA LYS A 69 -5.98 1.41 -12.39
C LYS A 69 -6.47 2.80 -12.78
N ILE A 70 -5.52 3.67 -13.15
CA ILE A 70 -5.81 4.99 -13.70
C ILE A 70 -5.84 4.85 -15.23
N ASP A 71 -7.03 4.70 -15.80
CA ASP A 71 -7.22 4.60 -17.23
C ASP A 71 -7.28 5.97 -17.91
N ASN A 72 -7.60 7.02 -17.16
CA ASN A 72 -7.62 8.40 -17.61
C ASN A 72 -7.26 9.29 -16.43
N ILE A 73 -6.22 10.11 -16.55
CA ILE A 73 -5.68 10.88 -15.42
C ILE A 73 -6.72 11.87 -14.89
N LYS A 74 -7.41 12.60 -15.77
CA LYS A 74 -8.36 13.64 -15.35
C LYS A 74 -9.64 13.07 -14.78
N LYS A 75 -10.14 11.96 -15.36
CA LYS A 75 -11.40 11.36 -14.97
C LYS A 75 -11.34 9.85 -15.14
N PRO A 76 -10.65 9.15 -14.24
CA PRO A 76 -10.63 7.70 -14.32
C PRO A 76 -12.03 7.11 -14.10
N ASN A 77 -12.29 5.96 -14.70
CA ASN A 77 -13.60 5.33 -14.61
C ASN A 77 -13.88 4.88 -13.16
N LYS A 78 -14.97 5.38 -12.59
CA LYS A 78 -15.40 5.05 -11.22
C LYS A 78 -15.74 3.57 -11.04
N LYS A 79 -15.98 2.86 -12.14
CA LYS A 79 -16.30 1.43 -12.13
C LYS A 79 -15.09 0.53 -12.33
N ASN A 80 -13.89 1.08 -12.43
CA ASN A 80 -12.68 0.28 -12.53
C ASN A 80 -12.58 -0.69 -11.35
N PRO A 81 -12.13 -1.94 -11.57
CA PRO A 81 -11.99 -2.91 -10.50
C PRO A 81 -11.07 -2.40 -9.38
N ILE A 82 -11.46 -2.66 -8.16
CA ILE A 82 -10.67 -2.33 -6.97
C ILE A 82 -9.98 -3.61 -6.51
N ASN A 83 -8.64 -3.57 -6.50
CA ASN A 83 -7.83 -4.67 -5.96
C ASN A 83 -7.58 -4.38 -4.49
N THR A 84 -8.06 -5.24 -3.61
CA THR A 84 -7.96 -5.04 -2.17
C THR A 84 -7.10 -6.12 -1.53
N PHE A 85 -6.15 -5.68 -0.70
CA PHE A 85 -5.27 -6.54 0.08
C PHE A 85 -5.32 -6.15 1.54
N TYR A 86 -5.14 -7.12 2.42
CA TYR A 86 -5.06 -6.91 3.86
C TYR A 86 -3.67 -7.29 4.33
N LEU A 87 -3.02 -6.36 5.03
CA LEU A 87 -1.68 -6.56 5.58
C LEU A 87 -1.73 -6.45 7.09
N ASN A 88 -0.97 -7.30 7.75
CA ASN A 88 -0.73 -7.20 9.19
C ASN A 88 0.76 -7.40 9.49
N GLU A 89 1.14 -7.24 10.75
CA GLU A 89 2.52 -7.31 11.18
C GLU A 89 3.12 -8.72 11.24
N SER A 90 2.37 -9.76 10.85
CA SER A 90 2.79 -11.14 11.07
C SER A 90 3.97 -11.60 10.22
N ASN A 91 3.96 -11.32 8.92
CA ASN A 91 4.81 -12.02 7.96
C ASN A 91 5.63 -11.14 7.01
N ASN A 92 5.72 -9.84 7.20
CA ASN A 92 6.40 -8.95 6.23
C ASN A 92 5.98 -9.15 4.78
N ASN A 93 4.69 -9.39 4.56
CA ASN A 93 4.14 -9.41 3.21
C ASN A 93 4.18 -8.00 2.61
N PHE A 94 4.49 -7.90 1.33
CA PHE A 94 4.46 -6.64 0.60
C PHE A 94 3.38 -6.66 -0.45
N VAL A 95 2.66 -5.54 -0.59
CA VAL A 95 1.76 -5.29 -1.71
C VAL A 95 2.52 -4.44 -2.73
N TYR A 96 2.56 -4.92 -3.97
CA TYR A 96 3.14 -4.20 -5.08
C TYR A 96 2.08 -3.31 -5.75
N VAL A 97 2.37 -2.01 -5.83
CA VAL A 97 1.54 -1.03 -6.53
C VAL A 97 2.27 -0.64 -7.81
N PRO A 98 1.79 -1.09 -8.98
CA PRO A 98 2.42 -0.74 -10.26
C PRO A 98 2.26 0.75 -10.58
N LYS A 99 3.12 1.24 -11.47
CA LYS A 99 2.91 2.56 -12.08
C LYS A 99 1.58 2.58 -12.83
N GLY A 100 0.95 3.73 -12.89
CA GLY A 100 -0.36 3.89 -13.53
C GLY A 100 -1.55 3.45 -12.67
N TYR A 101 -1.32 3.29 -11.36
CA TYR A 101 -2.37 2.92 -10.41
C TYR A 101 -2.46 3.93 -9.27
N ALA A 102 -3.67 4.13 -8.77
CA ALA A 102 -3.90 4.86 -7.53
C ALA A 102 -4.01 3.88 -6.38
N ASN A 103 -3.50 4.27 -5.22
CA ASN A 103 -3.62 3.48 -4.01
C ASN A 103 -4.33 4.27 -2.91
N GLY A 104 -5.05 3.54 -2.07
CA GLY A 104 -5.65 4.04 -0.85
C GLY A 104 -5.33 3.09 0.30
N LEU A 105 -5.19 3.66 1.49
CA LEU A 105 -4.76 2.98 2.71
C LEU A 105 -5.80 3.23 3.80
N MET A 106 -6.23 2.18 4.50
CA MET A 106 -7.08 2.34 5.68
C MET A 106 -6.54 1.46 6.81
N SER A 107 -6.24 2.09 7.95
CA SER A 107 -5.87 1.37 9.16
C SER A 107 -7.08 0.62 9.73
N LEU A 108 -6.87 -0.62 10.17
CA LEU A 108 -7.91 -1.45 10.78
C LEU A 108 -7.74 -1.59 12.29
N GLU A 109 -6.64 -1.08 12.83
CA GLU A 109 -6.34 -1.03 14.25
C GLU A 109 -5.76 0.34 14.60
N ASP A 110 -5.86 0.74 15.86
CA ASP A 110 -5.21 1.95 16.35
C ASP A 110 -3.69 1.81 16.26
N ASN A 111 -3.01 2.92 16.01
CA ASN A 111 -1.54 2.99 15.95
C ASN A 111 -0.92 1.99 14.97
N SER A 112 -1.56 1.80 13.83
CA SER A 112 -1.02 0.96 12.76
C SER A 112 0.00 1.72 11.92
N GLU A 113 1.03 1.00 11.43
CA GLU A 113 2.14 1.62 10.73
C GLU A 113 2.55 0.80 9.51
N LEU A 114 2.78 1.51 8.40
CA LEU A 114 3.26 0.94 7.14
C LEU A 114 4.70 1.34 6.87
N LEU A 115 5.43 0.44 6.22
CA LEU A 115 6.72 0.70 5.59
C LEU A 115 6.51 0.68 4.09
N ILE A 116 6.95 1.72 3.38
CA ILE A 116 6.76 1.86 1.94
C ILE A 116 8.12 2.09 1.28
N PHE A 117 8.43 1.23 0.30
CA PHE A 117 9.57 1.42 -0.60
C PHE A 117 9.08 2.00 -1.91
N SER A 118 9.82 2.97 -2.45
CA SER A 118 9.47 3.65 -3.69
C SER A 118 10.60 3.57 -4.72
N THR A 119 10.21 3.43 -5.97
CA THR A 119 11.13 3.46 -7.11
C THR A 119 11.47 4.86 -7.57
N SER A 120 10.87 5.89 -6.98
CA SER A 120 11.12 7.30 -7.32
C SER A 120 11.85 8.01 -6.20
N SER A 121 12.72 8.96 -6.57
CA SER A 121 13.23 9.95 -5.62
C SER A 121 12.08 10.85 -5.16
N ILE A 122 12.28 11.60 -4.07
CA ILE A 122 11.25 12.53 -3.60
C ILE A 122 10.91 13.57 -4.68
N GLN A 123 11.91 14.06 -5.41
CA GLN A 123 11.68 15.04 -6.47
C GLN A 123 10.88 14.46 -7.63
N GLU A 124 11.20 13.23 -8.04
CA GLU A 124 10.44 12.53 -9.07
C GLU A 124 8.99 12.29 -8.63
N SER A 125 8.79 11.91 -7.38
CA SER A 125 7.47 11.66 -6.81
C SER A 125 6.60 12.92 -6.78
N LEU A 126 7.19 14.06 -6.40
CA LEU A 126 6.48 15.35 -6.40
C LEU A 126 6.03 15.78 -7.79
N ASN A 127 6.77 15.42 -8.82
CA ASN A 127 6.43 15.72 -10.22
C ASN A 127 5.44 14.72 -10.83
N ASP A 128 5.07 13.69 -10.10
CA ASP A 128 4.21 12.59 -10.54
C ASP A 128 3.04 12.39 -9.55
N ASP A 129 2.64 13.43 -8.86
CA ASP A 129 1.63 13.39 -7.80
C ASP A 129 0.24 13.61 -8.37
N ILE A 130 -0.57 12.56 -8.38
CA ILE A 130 -1.95 12.58 -8.86
C ILE A 130 -2.86 12.24 -7.66
N ARG A 131 -3.89 13.05 -7.46
CA ARG A 131 -4.79 12.87 -6.31
C ARG A 131 -6.25 12.87 -6.75
N TYR A 132 -7.01 11.96 -6.14
CA TYR A 132 -8.46 11.90 -6.29
C TYR A 132 -9.10 11.97 -4.92
N LYS A 133 -10.38 12.39 -4.88
CA LYS A 133 -11.13 12.46 -3.63
C LYS A 133 -11.25 11.09 -2.99
N GLN A 134 -11.28 11.05 -1.66
CA GLN A 134 -11.34 9.82 -0.88
C GLN A 134 -12.52 8.93 -1.28
N ASP A 135 -13.65 9.51 -1.63
CA ASP A 135 -14.86 8.79 -2.02
C ASP A 135 -14.99 8.57 -3.54
N TYR A 136 -13.97 8.91 -4.31
CA TYR A 136 -13.98 8.68 -5.77
C TYR A 136 -14.19 7.21 -6.09
N TRP A 137 -13.46 6.32 -5.41
CA TRP A 137 -13.75 4.90 -5.28
C TRP A 137 -13.93 4.65 -3.79
N ASN A 138 -14.93 3.84 -3.42
CA ASN A 138 -15.28 3.71 -2.01
C ASN A 138 -15.29 2.26 -1.51
N PRO A 139 -14.10 1.64 -1.34
CA PRO A 139 -14.00 0.29 -0.75
C PRO A 139 -13.94 0.31 0.78
N TRP A 140 -14.24 1.43 1.41
CA TRP A 140 -13.98 1.68 2.83
C TRP A 140 -15.13 1.27 3.75
N LYS A 141 -16.08 0.50 3.24
CA LYS A 141 -17.21 0.02 4.04
C LYS A 141 -16.77 -1.00 5.07
N ILE A 142 -17.15 -0.74 6.32
CA ILE A 142 -16.99 -1.72 7.40
C ILE A 142 -18.19 -2.67 7.34
N ILE A 143 -17.89 -3.97 7.25
CA ILE A 143 -18.93 -5.00 7.28
C ILE A 143 -19.07 -5.46 8.72
N HIS A 144 -20.23 -5.20 9.30
CA HIS A 144 -20.58 -5.73 10.63
C HIS A 144 -21.05 -7.19 10.49
N ARG A 145 -20.46 -8.06 11.26
CA ARG A 145 -20.78 -9.50 11.30
C ARG A 145 -21.25 -9.91 12.67
#